data_a1a73d6dc53c4464ed5be8eba7962a23
#
_entry.id   a1a73d6dc53c4464ed5be8eba7962a23
#
_cell.length_a   1.000
_cell.length_b   1.000
_cell.length_c   1.000
_cell.angle_alpha   90.00
_cell.angle_beta   90.00
_cell.angle_gamma   90.00
#
_symmetry.space_group_name_H-M   'P 1'
#
loop_
_entity.id
_entity.type
_entity.pdbx_description
1 polymer ?
#
loop_
_entity_poly.entity_id
_entity_poly.type
_entity_poly.pdbx_seq_one_letter_code
_entity_poly.pdbx_strand_id
1 'polypeptide(L)'
;QYGSEVDDKEINDIISGEEKQYGENYQRVLSQSGMTLETRKAQIRTSKLVEFAVKKAAEAELTDEAYKKAFESYTPDVTAQIIRLDNEDKAKEVLEKAKASGADFAQLAKDNSTDEKTKANGGEITFDSASTEVPDQVKKAAFALDVNGISDVITATGTQAYSSQYYIVKLIKKTEKSSNIDDYKEKLKTVILTQKQNDASFVQSIVGKELQAANIKVKDQAFQNIFTQYIGGGDSSSSSSSKE
;
A
#
# COMPACT_ATOMS: atom_id res chain seq x y z
N GLN A 1 -20.21 -4.48 17.54
CA GLN A 1 -19.20 -5.15 18.37
C GLN A 1 -17.98 -4.24 18.61
N TYR A 2 -17.54 -3.47 17.62
CA TYR A 2 -16.36 -2.57 17.70
C TYR A 2 -16.72 -1.08 17.70
N GLY A 3 -17.96 -0.72 17.96
CA GLY A 3 -18.45 0.66 17.84
C GLY A 3 -17.77 1.66 18.77
N SER A 4 -17.23 1.22 19.92
CA SER A 4 -16.47 2.02 20.86
C SER A 4 -15.00 2.23 20.47
N GLU A 5 -14.51 1.51 19.47
CA GLU A 5 -13.10 1.55 19.03
C GLU A 5 -12.87 2.62 17.94
N VAL A 6 -13.93 3.25 17.46
CA VAL A 6 -13.85 4.37 16.49
C VAL A 6 -14.30 5.64 17.17
N ASP A 7 -13.34 6.53 17.42
CA ASP A 7 -13.58 7.81 18.07
C ASP A 7 -14.22 8.81 17.10
N ASP A 8 -15.24 9.52 17.57
CA ASP A 8 -15.88 10.64 16.84
C ASP A 8 -14.87 11.74 16.50
N LYS A 9 -13.85 11.94 17.33
CA LYS A 9 -12.77 12.87 17.06
C LYS A 9 -12.02 12.49 15.79
N GLU A 10 -11.65 11.22 15.61
CA GLU A 10 -10.95 10.76 14.40
C GLU A 10 -11.78 11.00 13.14
N ILE A 11 -13.10 10.74 13.21
CA ILE A 11 -14.00 10.99 12.08
C ILE A 11 -14.05 12.49 11.76
N ASN A 12 -14.16 13.34 12.76
CA ASN A 12 -14.22 14.79 12.58
C ASN A 12 -12.89 15.35 12.06
N ASP A 13 -11.74 14.79 12.48
CA ASP A 13 -10.42 15.19 11.99
C ASP A 13 -10.28 14.87 10.48
N ILE A 14 -10.79 13.70 10.03
CA ILE A 14 -10.82 13.35 8.61
C ILE A 14 -11.70 14.32 7.82
N ILE A 15 -12.92 14.60 8.31
CA ILE A 15 -13.84 15.57 7.68
C ILE A 15 -13.18 16.93 7.58
N SER A 16 -12.56 17.41 8.66
CA SER A 16 -11.86 18.70 8.67
C SER A 16 -10.69 18.76 7.69
N GLY A 17 -10.02 17.63 7.47
CA GLY A 17 -8.99 17.49 6.44
C GLY A 17 -9.58 17.62 5.03
N GLU A 18 -10.69 16.95 4.75
CA GLU A 18 -11.42 17.06 3.47
C GLU A 18 -11.94 18.48 3.24
N GLU A 19 -12.52 19.12 4.28
CA GLU A 19 -12.97 20.52 4.20
C GLU A 19 -11.83 21.49 3.87
N LYS A 20 -10.64 21.31 4.47
CA LYS A 20 -9.46 22.12 4.14
C LYS A 20 -9.00 21.90 2.71
N GLN A 21 -9.06 20.66 2.23
CA GLN A 21 -8.63 20.31 0.87
C GLN A 21 -9.54 20.89 -0.21
N TYR A 22 -10.87 20.82 -0.01
CA TYR A 22 -11.87 21.23 -0.99
C TYR A 22 -12.41 22.65 -0.76
N GLY A 23 -12.17 23.25 0.42
CA GLY A 23 -12.65 24.56 0.81
C GLY A 23 -14.16 24.70 0.65
N GLU A 24 -14.61 25.85 0.10
CA GLU A 24 -16.02 26.14 -0.14
C GLU A 24 -16.71 25.14 -1.10
N ASN A 25 -15.95 24.36 -1.85
CA ASN A 25 -16.48 23.36 -2.78
C ASN A 25 -16.87 22.04 -2.08
N TYR A 26 -16.55 21.83 -0.82
CA TYR A 26 -16.74 20.53 -0.16
C TYR A 26 -18.18 20.02 -0.23
N GLN A 27 -19.17 20.89 0.06
CA GLN A 27 -20.59 20.53 -0.02
C GLN A 27 -21.01 20.14 -1.44
N ARG A 28 -20.46 20.82 -2.45
CA ARG A 28 -20.71 20.48 -3.85
C ARG A 28 -20.12 19.11 -4.22
N VAL A 29 -18.91 18.80 -3.76
CA VAL A 29 -18.27 17.50 -3.97
C VAL A 29 -19.10 16.38 -3.35
N LEU A 30 -19.56 16.54 -2.11
CA LEU A 30 -20.47 15.59 -1.47
C LEU A 30 -21.75 15.38 -2.27
N SER A 31 -22.40 16.48 -2.67
CA SER A 31 -23.66 16.42 -3.43
C SER A 31 -23.50 15.74 -4.79
N GLN A 32 -22.39 16.00 -5.51
CA GLN A 32 -22.07 15.33 -6.77
C GLN A 32 -21.88 13.81 -6.61
N SER A 33 -21.44 13.38 -5.42
CA SER A 33 -21.30 11.96 -5.06
C SER A 33 -22.58 11.38 -4.44
N GLY A 34 -23.71 12.13 -4.42
CA GLY A 34 -24.97 11.71 -3.81
C GLY A 34 -24.89 11.58 -2.29
N MET A 35 -23.94 12.24 -1.64
CA MET A 35 -23.70 12.13 -0.20
C MET A 35 -24.10 13.41 0.55
N THR A 36 -24.51 13.25 1.80
CA THR A 36 -24.59 14.31 2.79
C THR A 36 -23.39 14.22 3.73
N LEU A 37 -23.14 15.23 4.54
CA LEU A 37 -22.11 15.17 5.58
C LEU A 37 -22.32 14.00 6.54
N GLU A 38 -23.56 13.74 6.93
CA GLU A 38 -23.91 12.61 7.82
C GLU A 38 -23.64 11.26 7.16
N THR A 39 -24.01 11.09 5.89
CA THR A 39 -23.71 9.85 5.18
C THR A 39 -22.19 9.67 4.97
N ARG A 40 -21.44 10.75 4.77
CA ARG A 40 -19.98 10.71 4.68
C ARG A 40 -19.35 10.28 6.01
N LYS A 41 -19.79 10.87 7.13
CA LYS A 41 -19.34 10.46 8.48
C LYS A 41 -19.65 8.98 8.75
N ALA A 42 -20.86 8.53 8.40
CA ALA A 42 -21.23 7.11 8.55
C ALA A 42 -20.35 6.19 7.70
N GLN A 43 -20.02 6.59 6.48
CA GLN A 43 -19.11 5.85 5.60
C GLN A 43 -17.70 5.77 6.21
N ILE A 44 -17.15 6.88 6.70
CA ILE A 44 -15.84 6.93 7.35
C ILE A 44 -15.85 6.00 8.57
N ARG A 45 -16.89 6.08 9.42
CA ARG A 45 -17.04 5.21 10.60
C ARG A 45 -17.04 3.74 10.20
N THR A 46 -17.80 3.37 9.16
CA THR A 46 -17.85 1.98 8.67
C THR A 46 -16.48 1.52 8.18
N SER A 47 -15.78 2.35 7.40
CA SER A 47 -14.42 2.03 6.94
C SER A 47 -13.45 1.80 8.09
N LYS A 48 -13.52 2.65 9.14
CA LYS A 48 -12.67 2.50 10.33
C LYS A 48 -13.01 1.25 11.15
N LEU A 49 -14.27 0.90 11.25
CA LEU A 49 -14.68 -0.35 11.92
C LEU A 49 -14.16 -1.58 11.18
N VAL A 50 -14.21 -1.58 9.84
CA VAL A 50 -13.64 -2.66 9.02
C VAL A 50 -12.13 -2.71 9.19
N GLU A 51 -11.44 -1.57 9.11
CA GLU A 51 -10.00 -1.47 9.34
C GLU A 51 -9.60 -2.05 10.70
N PHE A 52 -10.32 -1.69 11.75
CA PHE A 52 -10.07 -2.19 13.10
C PHE A 52 -10.30 -3.70 13.20
N ALA A 53 -11.42 -4.22 12.67
CA ALA A 53 -11.73 -5.65 12.69
C ALA A 53 -10.67 -6.46 11.93
N VAL A 54 -10.28 -6.00 10.75
CA VAL A 54 -9.24 -6.62 9.92
C VAL A 54 -7.89 -6.61 10.64
N LYS A 55 -7.49 -5.48 11.22
CA LYS A 55 -6.25 -5.36 11.99
C LYS A 55 -6.24 -6.34 13.16
N LYS A 56 -7.30 -6.39 13.94
CA LYS A 56 -7.42 -7.30 15.09
C LYS A 56 -7.37 -8.77 14.68
N ALA A 57 -8.03 -9.12 13.57
CA ALA A 57 -7.97 -10.47 13.01
C ALA A 57 -6.56 -10.80 12.50
N ALA A 58 -5.89 -9.85 11.84
CA ALA A 58 -4.51 -10.02 11.37
C ALA A 58 -3.51 -10.18 12.54
N GLU A 59 -3.72 -9.47 13.65
CA GLU A 59 -2.91 -9.61 14.86
C GLU A 59 -3.02 -11.03 15.47
N ALA A 60 -4.18 -11.67 15.36
CA ALA A 60 -4.36 -13.05 15.82
C ALA A 60 -3.61 -14.08 14.94
N GLU A 61 -3.20 -13.71 13.74
CA GLU A 61 -2.41 -14.55 12.83
C GLU A 61 -0.88 -14.32 12.92
N LEU A 62 -0.41 -13.55 13.89
CA LEU A 62 1.00 -13.34 14.17
C LEU A 62 1.62 -14.57 14.85
N THR A 63 1.75 -15.66 14.09
CA THR A 63 2.35 -16.91 14.54
C THR A 63 3.83 -17.00 14.22
N ASP A 64 4.57 -17.88 14.89
CA ASP A 64 5.98 -18.12 14.57
C ASP A 64 6.20 -18.54 13.12
N GLU A 65 5.24 -19.26 12.53
CA GLU A 65 5.28 -19.65 11.13
C GLU A 65 5.10 -18.45 10.21
N ALA A 66 4.17 -17.53 10.54
CA ALA A 66 3.97 -16.30 9.78
C ALA A 66 5.25 -15.42 9.82
N TYR A 67 5.88 -15.30 10.98
CA TYR A 67 7.16 -14.59 11.11
C TYR A 67 8.27 -15.24 10.29
N LYS A 68 8.43 -16.57 10.33
CA LYS A 68 9.42 -17.28 9.51
C LYS A 68 9.21 -17.03 8.01
N LYS A 69 7.96 -17.18 7.54
CA LYS A 69 7.63 -16.93 6.13
C LYS A 69 7.89 -15.47 5.72
N ALA A 70 7.51 -14.51 6.56
CA ALA A 70 7.80 -13.10 6.30
C ALA A 70 9.31 -12.83 6.30
N PHE A 71 10.06 -13.45 7.22
CA PHE A 71 11.51 -13.33 7.28
C PHE A 71 12.19 -13.89 6.03
N GLU A 72 11.76 -15.03 5.49
CA GLU A 72 12.33 -15.60 4.26
C GLU A 72 12.33 -14.60 3.11
N SER A 73 11.23 -13.87 2.92
CA SER A 73 11.05 -12.89 1.84
C SER A 73 11.57 -11.48 2.17
N TYR A 74 11.88 -11.21 3.43
CA TYR A 74 12.32 -9.89 3.87
C TYR A 74 13.75 -9.61 3.42
N THR A 75 13.98 -8.44 2.84
CA THR A 75 15.31 -7.91 2.52
C THR A 75 15.57 -6.67 3.37
N PRO A 76 16.68 -6.64 4.13
CA PRO A 76 17.04 -5.50 4.98
C PRO A 76 17.34 -4.22 4.21
N ASP A 77 17.57 -3.15 4.97
CA ASP A 77 17.81 -1.83 4.45
C ASP A 77 18.96 -1.79 3.42
N VAL A 78 18.70 -1.10 2.34
CA VAL A 78 19.71 -0.61 1.41
C VAL A 78 19.69 0.91 1.43
N THR A 79 20.86 1.53 1.24
CA THR A 79 20.96 2.95 0.93
C THR A 79 21.23 3.09 -0.56
N ALA A 80 20.42 3.86 -1.24
CA ALA A 80 20.51 4.10 -2.66
C ALA A 80 20.38 5.60 -2.98
N GLN A 81 20.81 6.00 -4.16
CA GLN A 81 20.46 7.27 -4.78
C GLN A 81 19.45 7.00 -5.89
N ILE A 82 18.37 7.78 -5.94
CA ILE A 82 17.27 7.58 -6.90
C ILE A 82 17.07 8.89 -7.67
N ILE A 83 16.95 8.77 -9.00
CA ILE A 83 16.50 9.86 -9.88
C ILE A 83 15.13 9.47 -10.42
N ARG A 84 14.09 10.25 -10.13
CA ARG A 84 12.75 10.09 -10.70
C ARG A 84 12.55 11.09 -11.82
N LEU A 85 11.96 10.62 -12.93
CA LEU A 85 11.65 11.44 -14.09
C LEU A 85 10.25 11.10 -14.62
N ASP A 86 9.61 12.06 -15.28
CA ASP A 86 8.26 11.92 -15.82
C ASP A 86 8.27 11.64 -17.34
N ASN A 87 9.45 11.57 -17.96
CA ASN A 87 9.63 11.34 -19.38
C ASN A 87 10.72 10.29 -19.64
N GLU A 88 10.40 9.30 -20.49
CA GLU A 88 11.27 8.16 -20.76
C GLU A 88 12.56 8.55 -21.50
N ASP A 89 12.46 9.43 -22.52
CA ASP A 89 13.63 9.85 -23.30
C ASP A 89 14.61 10.63 -22.44
N LYS A 90 14.07 11.48 -21.55
CA LYS A 90 14.88 12.18 -20.55
C LYS A 90 15.55 11.21 -19.58
N ALA A 91 14.86 10.15 -19.18
CA ALA A 91 15.43 9.13 -18.31
C ALA A 91 16.58 8.39 -18.99
N LYS A 92 16.47 8.07 -20.27
CA LYS A 92 17.54 7.47 -21.07
C LYS A 92 18.75 8.41 -21.18
N GLU A 93 18.52 9.71 -21.47
CA GLU A 93 19.57 10.71 -21.52
C GLU A 93 20.34 10.82 -20.19
N VAL A 94 19.60 10.86 -19.07
CA VAL A 94 20.19 10.97 -17.73
C VAL A 94 20.93 9.67 -17.38
N LEU A 95 20.42 8.51 -17.76
CA LEU A 95 21.09 7.23 -17.57
C LEU A 95 22.45 7.17 -18.27
N GLU A 96 22.55 7.62 -19.53
CA GLU A 96 23.80 7.68 -20.26
C GLU A 96 24.83 8.57 -19.53
N LYS A 97 24.38 9.72 -19.02
CA LYS A 97 25.22 10.60 -18.21
C LYS A 97 25.65 9.94 -16.91
N ALA A 98 24.72 9.21 -16.24
CA ALA A 98 25.01 8.54 -14.97
C ALA A 98 26.00 7.38 -15.11
N LYS A 99 26.00 6.69 -16.26
CA LYS A 99 26.95 5.61 -16.58
C LYS A 99 28.31 6.09 -17.12
N ALA A 100 28.44 7.39 -17.43
CA ALA A 100 29.70 7.92 -17.89
C ALA A 100 30.79 7.88 -16.79
N SER A 101 32.05 7.69 -17.21
CA SER A 101 33.17 7.66 -16.26
C SER A 101 33.28 8.97 -15.49
N GLY A 102 33.35 8.88 -14.16
CA GLY A 102 33.45 10.05 -13.28
C GLY A 102 32.15 10.82 -13.05
N ALA A 103 31.01 10.28 -13.47
CA ALA A 103 29.71 10.90 -13.25
C ALA A 103 29.39 11.10 -11.76
N ASP A 104 28.92 12.28 -11.41
CA ASP A 104 28.37 12.60 -10.11
C ASP A 104 26.84 12.32 -10.12
N PHE A 105 26.46 11.13 -9.65
CA PHE A 105 25.06 10.73 -9.61
C PHE A 105 24.22 11.63 -8.69
N ALA A 106 24.80 12.10 -7.57
CA ALA A 106 24.08 12.98 -6.65
C ALA A 106 23.79 14.34 -7.30
N GLN A 107 24.75 14.88 -8.08
CA GLN A 107 24.52 16.11 -8.82
C GLN A 107 23.48 15.92 -9.94
N LEU A 108 23.53 14.79 -10.66
CA LEU A 108 22.50 14.45 -11.65
C LEU A 108 21.10 14.35 -11.02
N ALA A 109 21.00 13.79 -9.81
CA ALA A 109 19.74 13.74 -9.08
C ALA A 109 19.22 15.14 -8.72
N LYS A 110 20.10 16.02 -8.21
CA LYS A 110 19.75 17.42 -7.91
C LYS A 110 19.25 18.20 -9.13
N ASP A 111 19.86 17.95 -10.27
CA ASP A 111 19.56 18.71 -11.49
C ASP A 111 18.32 18.20 -12.23
N ASN A 112 18.06 16.89 -12.18
CA ASN A 112 17.09 16.25 -13.07
C ASN A 112 15.92 15.59 -12.35
N SER A 113 16.04 15.20 -11.07
CA SER A 113 14.98 14.46 -10.38
C SER A 113 13.73 15.32 -10.18
N THR A 114 12.56 14.70 -10.39
CA THR A 114 11.24 15.27 -10.07
C THR A 114 10.75 14.83 -8.67
N ASP A 115 11.57 14.09 -7.93
CA ASP A 115 11.26 13.70 -6.56
C ASP A 115 11.73 14.77 -5.55
N GLU A 116 10.83 15.64 -5.15
CA GLU A 116 11.11 16.74 -4.23
C GLU A 116 11.59 16.27 -2.84
N LYS A 117 11.30 15.02 -2.45
CA LYS A 117 11.70 14.50 -1.14
C LYS A 117 13.19 14.19 -1.06
N THR A 118 13.76 13.66 -2.14
CA THR A 118 15.15 13.19 -2.17
C THR A 118 16.07 14.03 -3.04
N LYS A 119 15.51 14.81 -3.96
CA LYS A 119 16.28 15.67 -4.90
C LYS A 119 17.33 16.51 -4.20
N ALA A 120 16.97 17.22 -3.15
CA ALA A 120 17.85 18.17 -2.46
C ALA A 120 19.10 17.51 -1.85
N ASN A 121 18.98 16.24 -1.40
CA ASN A 121 20.09 15.45 -0.84
C ASN A 121 20.75 14.51 -1.86
N GLY A 122 20.60 14.79 -3.16
CA GLY A 122 21.23 14.00 -4.22
C GLY A 122 20.55 12.65 -4.49
N GLY A 123 19.28 12.54 -4.20
CA GLY A 123 18.50 11.35 -4.43
C GLY A 123 18.66 10.28 -3.35
N GLU A 124 19.39 10.53 -2.27
CA GLU A 124 19.70 9.52 -1.25
C GLU A 124 18.46 9.15 -0.45
N ILE A 125 18.25 7.86 -0.32
CA ILE A 125 17.15 7.24 0.45
C ILE A 125 17.58 5.89 0.99
N THR A 126 17.13 5.55 2.20
CA THR A 126 17.32 4.24 2.81
C THR A 126 15.96 3.55 2.94
N PHE A 127 15.85 2.33 2.45
CA PHE A 127 14.61 1.55 2.47
C PHE A 127 14.89 0.05 2.54
N ASP A 128 13.91 -0.70 3.04
CA ASP A 128 13.88 -2.17 3.04
C ASP A 128 12.77 -2.70 2.11
N SER A 129 12.60 -4.01 2.06
CA SER A 129 11.56 -4.65 1.24
C SER A 129 10.13 -4.32 1.70
N ALA A 130 9.96 -3.90 2.95
CA ALA A 130 8.66 -3.52 3.52
C ALA A 130 8.29 -2.05 3.30
N SER A 131 9.25 -1.21 2.91
CA SER A 131 9.05 0.22 2.73
C SER A 131 8.03 0.50 1.62
N THR A 132 7.09 1.40 1.89
CA THR A 132 6.01 1.79 0.96
C THR A 132 6.32 3.07 0.18
N GLU A 133 7.40 3.76 0.54
CA GLU A 133 7.78 5.04 -0.07
C GLU A 133 8.44 4.88 -1.45
N VAL A 134 8.98 3.69 -1.72
CA VAL A 134 9.66 3.35 -2.97
C VAL A 134 8.83 2.30 -3.71
N PRO A 135 8.52 2.49 -5.01
CA PRO A 135 7.78 1.52 -5.80
C PRO A 135 8.46 0.14 -5.82
N ASP A 136 7.66 -0.92 -5.87
CA ASP A 136 8.16 -2.31 -5.81
C ASP A 136 9.16 -2.63 -6.94
N GLN A 137 8.95 -2.09 -8.15
CA GLN A 137 9.85 -2.25 -9.27
C GLN A 137 11.23 -1.64 -8.96
N VAL A 138 11.24 -0.49 -8.31
CA VAL A 138 12.47 0.24 -7.91
C VAL A 138 13.19 -0.51 -6.79
N LYS A 139 12.46 -0.99 -5.78
CA LYS A 139 13.02 -1.82 -4.69
C LYS A 139 13.68 -3.09 -5.27
N LYS A 140 12.95 -3.81 -6.14
CA LYS A 140 13.45 -5.03 -6.79
C LYS A 140 14.75 -4.79 -7.56
N ALA A 141 14.82 -3.70 -8.31
CA ALA A 141 16.03 -3.33 -9.05
C ALA A 141 17.17 -3.00 -8.08
N ALA A 142 16.93 -2.18 -7.06
CA ALA A 142 17.94 -1.81 -6.07
C ALA A 142 18.55 -3.01 -5.35
N PHE A 143 17.70 -3.98 -4.94
CA PHE A 143 18.18 -5.19 -4.24
C PHE A 143 19.00 -6.11 -5.15
N ALA A 144 18.77 -6.08 -6.46
CA ALA A 144 19.53 -6.86 -7.42
C ALA A 144 20.89 -6.26 -7.79
N LEU A 145 21.11 -4.96 -7.55
CA LEU A 145 22.39 -4.28 -7.88
C LEU A 145 23.50 -4.69 -6.92
N ASP A 146 24.73 -4.69 -7.42
CA ASP A 146 25.92 -4.63 -6.57
C ASP A 146 26.18 -3.20 -6.07
N VAL A 147 26.93 -3.07 -4.98
CA VAL A 147 27.31 -1.74 -4.46
C VAL A 147 28.04 -0.94 -5.53
N ASN A 148 27.63 0.31 -5.71
CA ASN A 148 27.98 1.23 -6.79
C ASN A 148 27.40 0.88 -8.18
N GLY A 149 26.63 -0.19 -8.31
CA GLY A 149 25.89 -0.50 -9.52
C GLY A 149 24.79 0.52 -9.81
N ILE A 150 24.53 0.75 -11.10
CA ILE A 150 23.47 1.63 -11.60
C ILE A 150 22.48 0.77 -12.39
N SER A 151 21.18 0.94 -12.12
CA SER A 151 20.12 0.24 -12.84
C SER A 151 19.98 0.74 -14.28
N ASP A 152 19.28 -0.01 -15.11
CA ASP A 152 18.64 0.55 -16.29
C ASP A 152 17.45 1.45 -15.90
N VAL A 153 16.80 2.09 -16.89
CA VAL A 153 15.57 2.85 -16.65
C VAL A 153 14.48 1.88 -16.19
N ILE A 154 13.92 2.17 -15.02
CA ILE A 154 12.84 1.39 -14.41
C ILE A 154 11.53 2.15 -14.62
N THR A 155 10.54 1.53 -15.24
CA THR A 155 9.20 2.08 -15.35
C THR A 155 8.35 1.62 -14.17
N ALA A 156 7.74 2.57 -13.46
CA ALA A 156 6.79 2.30 -12.39
C ALA A 156 5.49 3.07 -12.64
N THR A 157 4.37 2.52 -12.16
CA THR A 157 3.09 3.21 -12.23
C THR A 157 3.13 4.45 -11.33
N GLY A 158 2.79 5.60 -11.88
CA GLY A 158 2.69 6.84 -11.11
C GLY A 158 1.48 6.87 -10.19
N THR A 159 1.45 7.86 -9.31
CA THR A 159 0.33 8.08 -8.37
C THR A 159 -0.95 8.54 -9.05
N GLN A 160 -0.86 9.07 -10.26
CA GLN A 160 -2.02 9.41 -11.08
C GLN A 160 -2.35 8.26 -12.03
N ALA A 161 -3.62 7.98 -12.22
CA ALA A 161 -4.07 6.96 -13.16
C ALA A 161 -3.49 7.20 -14.56
N TYR A 162 -2.93 6.13 -15.15
CA TYR A 162 -2.31 6.14 -16.47
C TYR A 162 -1.02 7.00 -16.61
N SER A 163 -0.40 7.45 -15.52
CA SER A 163 0.91 8.07 -15.58
C SER A 163 2.00 7.02 -15.35
N SER A 164 3.07 7.10 -16.13
CA SER A 164 4.29 6.33 -15.89
C SER A 164 5.34 7.25 -15.28
N GLN A 165 6.10 6.73 -14.35
CA GLN A 165 7.28 7.36 -13.78
C GLN A 165 8.49 6.51 -14.08
N TYR A 166 9.62 7.16 -14.33
CA TYR A 166 10.85 6.52 -14.72
C TYR A 166 11.90 6.75 -13.65
N TYR A 167 12.59 5.70 -13.27
CA TYR A 167 13.56 5.74 -12.18
C TYR A 167 14.92 5.21 -12.64
N ILE A 168 15.97 5.84 -12.13
CA ILE A 168 17.35 5.35 -12.21
C ILE A 168 17.85 5.23 -10.78
N VAL A 169 18.43 4.09 -10.45
CA VAL A 169 18.89 3.77 -9.09
C VAL A 169 20.39 3.51 -9.11
N LYS A 170 21.13 4.11 -8.18
CA LYS A 170 22.50 3.73 -7.86
C LYS A 170 22.54 3.20 -6.43
N LEU A 171 23.03 1.97 -6.27
CA LEU A 171 23.15 1.37 -4.95
C LEU A 171 24.40 1.87 -4.25
N ILE A 172 24.25 2.38 -3.02
CA ILE A 172 25.38 2.89 -2.21
C ILE A 172 25.80 1.87 -1.17
N LYS A 173 24.83 1.21 -0.50
CA LYS A 173 25.10 0.28 0.59
C LYS A 173 24.02 -0.79 0.69
N LYS A 174 24.45 -2.02 1.00
CA LYS A 174 23.55 -3.11 1.44
C LYS A 174 23.81 -3.40 2.91
N THR A 175 22.75 -3.62 3.65
CA THR A 175 22.84 -4.21 4.99
C THR A 175 22.73 -5.72 4.84
N GLU A 176 23.69 -6.47 5.39
CA GLU A 176 23.61 -7.92 5.42
C GLU A 176 22.47 -8.37 6.33
N LYS A 177 21.72 -9.37 5.88
CA LYS A 177 20.62 -9.94 6.65
C LYS A 177 21.18 -10.77 7.81
N SER A 178 20.84 -10.39 9.05
CA SER A 178 21.12 -11.22 10.21
C SER A 178 20.37 -12.55 10.12
N SER A 179 20.98 -13.62 10.60
CA SER A 179 20.31 -14.92 10.72
C SER A 179 19.29 -14.97 11.88
N ASN A 180 19.35 -13.98 12.80
CA ASN A 180 18.46 -13.89 13.93
C ASN A 180 17.18 -13.13 13.54
N ILE A 181 16.05 -13.84 13.51
CA ILE A 181 14.75 -13.29 13.17
C ILE A 181 14.28 -12.19 14.14
N ASP A 182 14.71 -12.27 15.41
CA ASP A 182 14.29 -11.31 16.43
C ASP A 182 14.78 -9.89 16.15
N ASP A 183 15.89 -9.75 15.40
CA ASP A 183 16.41 -8.43 14.98
C ASP A 183 15.44 -7.67 14.08
N TYR A 184 14.47 -8.38 13.49
CA TYR A 184 13.50 -7.82 12.55
C TYR A 184 12.05 -7.93 13.01
N LYS A 185 11.80 -8.44 14.20
CA LYS A 185 10.45 -8.84 14.66
C LYS A 185 9.40 -7.75 14.50
N GLU A 186 9.70 -6.50 14.87
CA GLU A 186 8.77 -5.38 14.72
C GLU A 186 8.51 -5.03 13.24
N LYS A 187 9.55 -5.06 12.40
CA LYS A 187 9.41 -4.85 10.95
C LYS A 187 8.58 -5.97 10.32
N LEU A 188 8.86 -7.22 10.65
CA LEU A 188 8.12 -8.37 10.15
C LEU A 188 6.66 -8.35 10.58
N LYS A 189 6.38 -7.94 11.83
CA LYS A 189 5.01 -7.72 12.30
C LYS A 189 4.29 -6.72 11.39
N THR A 190 4.90 -5.58 11.11
CA THR A 190 4.32 -4.57 10.20
C THR A 190 4.08 -5.15 8.79
N VAL A 191 5.04 -5.91 8.25
CA VAL A 191 4.90 -6.58 6.95
C VAL A 191 3.69 -7.50 6.93
N ILE A 192 3.57 -8.39 7.92
CA ILE A 192 2.47 -9.37 8.01
C ILE A 192 1.13 -8.65 8.11
N LEU A 193 1.02 -7.65 8.99
CA LEU A 193 -0.22 -6.89 9.16
C LEU A 193 -0.61 -6.15 7.89
N THR A 194 0.35 -5.48 7.24
CA THR A 194 0.10 -4.75 5.97
C THR A 194 -0.32 -5.70 4.84
N GLN A 195 0.34 -6.85 4.71
CA GLN A 195 -0.04 -7.87 3.72
C GLN A 195 -1.47 -8.36 3.94
N LYS A 196 -1.84 -8.66 5.20
CA LYS A 196 -3.20 -9.10 5.54
C LYS A 196 -4.25 -8.01 5.30
N GLN A 197 -3.95 -6.76 5.63
CA GLN A 197 -4.84 -5.63 5.39
C GLN A 197 -5.07 -5.36 3.89
N ASN A 198 -4.08 -5.65 3.05
CA ASN A 198 -4.15 -5.50 1.61
C ASN A 198 -4.66 -6.76 0.88
N ASP A 199 -4.81 -7.88 1.58
CA ASP A 199 -5.38 -9.10 1.02
C ASP A 199 -6.92 -8.99 0.96
N ALA A 200 -7.44 -8.76 -0.23
CA ALA A 200 -8.88 -8.60 -0.45
C ALA A 200 -9.68 -9.82 0.03
N SER A 201 -9.15 -11.04 -0.14
CA SER A 201 -9.82 -12.27 0.30
C SER A 201 -9.87 -12.35 1.82
N PHE A 202 -8.77 -11.98 2.50
CA PHE A 202 -8.74 -11.90 3.96
C PHE A 202 -9.74 -10.86 4.47
N VAL A 203 -9.70 -9.64 3.94
CA VAL A 203 -10.63 -8.56 4.31
C VAL A 203 -12.08 -9.00 4.10
N GLN A 204 -12.41 -9.58 2.93
CA GLN A 204 -13.74 -10.07 2.62
C GLN A 204 -14.20 -11.17 3.60
N SER A 205 -13.31 -12.10 3.98
CA SER A 205 -13.62 -13.15 4.94
C SER A 205 -13.96 -12.59 6.32
N ILE A 206 -13.23 -11.57 6.79
CA ILE A 206 -13.48 -10.92 8.07
C ILE A 206 -14.80 -10.16 8.04
N VAL A 207 -15.04 -9.36 6.99
CA VAL A 207 -16.32 -8.66 6.81
C VAL A 207 -17.48 -9.66 6.76
N GLY A 208 -17.33 -10.77 6.04
CA GLY A 208 -18.32 -11.83 5.97
C GLY A 208 -18.65 -12.45 7.34
N LYS A 209 -17.63 -12.76 8.15
CA LYS A 209 -17.81 -13.27 9.52
C LYS A 209 -18.57 -12.28 10.41
N GLU A 210 -18.20 -10.99 10.36
CA GLU A 210 -18.88 -9.96 11.14
C GLU A 210 -20.34 -9.76 10.73
N LEU A 211 -20.63 -9.79 9.42
CA LEU A 211 -22.00 -9.70 8.90
C LEU A 211 -22.86 -10.92 9.31
N GLN A 212 -22.29 -12.12 9.28
CA GLN A 212 -22.97 -13.33 9.75
C GLN A 212 -23.25 -13.26 11.25
N ALA A 213 -22.26 -12.84 12.06
CA ALA A 213 -22.41 -12.69 13.50
C ALA A 213 -23.46 -11.63 13.88
N ALA A 214 -23.61 -10.59 13.07
CA ALA A 214 -24.59 -9.52 13.28
C ALA A 214 -26.04 -9.96 13.02
N ASN A 215 -26.26 -11.14 12.40
CA ASN A 215 -27.59 -11.71 12.13
C ASN A 215 -28.55 -10.69 11.46
N ILE A 216 -28.05 -10.00 10.44
CA ILE A 216 -28.79 -8.92 9.76
C ILE A 216 -29.96 -9.51 8.98
N LYS A 217 -31.18 -9.02 9.25
CA LYS A 217 -32.40 -9.36 8.50
C LYS A 217 -32.71 -8.26 7.50
N VAL A 218 -32.53 -8.54 6.22
CA VAL A 218 -32.93 -7.65 5.13
C VAL A 218 -34.43 -7.78 4.93
N LYS A 219 -35.17 -6.70 5.19
CA LYS A 219 -36.67 -6.69 5.12
C LYS A 219 -37.17 -6.56 3.68
N ASP A 220 -36.44 -5.84 2.83
CA ASP A 220 -36.81 -5.59 1.45
C ASP A 220 -36.22 -6.67 0.54
N GLN A 221 -37.09 -7.31 -0.24
CA GLN A 221 -36.74 -8.40 -1.16
C GLN A 221 -35.73 -7.97 -2.23
N ALA A 222 -35.79 -6.70 -2.66
CA ALA A 222 -34.85 -6.13 -3.64
C ALA A 222 -33.38 -6.11 -3.15
N PHE A 223 -33.18 -6.13 -1.82
CA PHE A 223 -31.84 -6.06 -1.21
C PHE A 223 -31.41 -7.37 -0.54
N GLN A 224 -32.15 -8.46 -0.69
CA GLN A 224 -31.84 -9.74 -0.02
C GLN A 224 -30.43 -10.25 -0.36
N ASN A 225 -29.95 -9.97 -1.55
CA ASN A 225 -28.64 -10.42 -2.04
C ASN A 225 -27.48 -9.42 -1.79
N ILE A 226 -27.72 -8.31 -1.07
CA ILE A 226 -26.72 -7.24 -0.89
C ILE A 226 -25.44 -7.73 -0.19
N PHE A 227 -25.55 -8.77 0.63
CA PHE A 227 -24.41 -9.33 1.35
C PHE A 227 -23.84 -10.62 0.74
N THR A 228 -24.41 -11.12 -0.36
CA THR A 228 -24.03 -12.40 -0.97
C THR A 228 -22.55 -12.45 -1.34
N GLN A 229 -21.99 -11.33 -1.81
CA GLN A 229 -20.58 -11.22 -2.15
C GLN A 229 -19.65 -11.37 -0.93
N TYR A 230 -20.12 -11.11 0.28
CA TYR A 230 -19.34 -11.23 1.51
C TYR A 230 -19.61 -12.53 2.26
N ILE A 231 -20.80 -13.12 2.12
CA ILE A 231 -21.26 -14.30 2.88
C ILE A 231 -21.19 -15.57 2.01
N GLY A 232 -21.23 -15.44 0.69
CA GLY A 232 -21.34 -16.55 -0.29
C GLY A 232 -20.03 -17.24 -0.66
N GLY A 233 -18.93 -17.01 0.03
CA GLY A 233 -17.61 -17.59 -0.27
C GLY A 233 -17.37 -19.03 0.23
N GLY A 234 -18.37 -19.75 0.70
CA GLY A 234 -18.24 -21.11 1.18
C GLY A 234 -19.42 -21.98 0.74
N ASP A 235 -19.37 -22.52 -0.45
CA ASP A 235 -20.01 -23.70 -1.00
C ASP A 235 -20.57 -23.49 -2.41
N SER A 236 -19.68 -23.43 -3.39
CA SER A 236 -20.02 -23.79 -4.76
C SER A 236 -19.40 -25.14 -5.11
N SER A 237 -19.76 -26.18 -4.31
CA SER A 237 -19.56 -27.54 -4.74
C SER A 237 -20.91 -28.27 -4.72
N SER A 238 -21.31 -28.71 -5.91
CA SER A 238 -22.30 -29.73 -6.21
C SER A 238 -23.79 -29.38 -6.09
N SER A 239 -24.43 -29.21 -7.25
CA SER A 239 -25.37 -30.24 -7.69
C SER A 239 -25.83 -29.96 -9.13
N SER A 240 -25.08 -30.46 -10.09
CA SER A 240 -25.64 -30.89 -11.36
C SER A 240 -26.26 -32.27 -11.11
N SER A 241 -27.51 -32.33 -10.74
CA SER A 241 -28.29 -33.54 -10.90
C SER A 241 -29.11 -33.40 -12.15
N SER A 242 -28.63 -34.02 -13.21
CA SER A 242 -29.42 -34.55 -14.31
C SER A 242 -30.64 -35.33 -13.79
N LYS A 243 -31.80 -35.01 -14.28
CA LYS A 243 -32.89 -35.93 -14.48
C LYS A 243 -33.55 -35.67 -15.81
N GLU A 244 -33.44 -36.69 -16.62
CA GLU A 244 -34.35 -37.28 -17.60
C GLU A 244 -35.35 -36.34 -18.25
#